data_579d2e0cc7c384f952b7393b8d972032
#
_entry.id   579d2e0cc7c384f952b7393b8d972032
#
_cell.length_a   1.000
_cell.length_b   1.000
_cell.length_c   1.000
_cell.angle_alpha   90.00
_cell.angle_beta   90.00
_cell.angle_gamma   90.00
#
_symmetry.space_group_name_H-M   'P 1'
#
loop_
_entity.id
_entity.type
_entity.pdbx_description
1 polymer ?
#
loop_
_entity_poly.entity_id
_entity_poly.type
_entity_poly.pdbx_seq_one_letter_code
_entity_poly.pdbx_strand_id
1 'polypeptide(L)'
;MSGHIAALSDSVTRKKVVYKNRYGLNITGELYHAKDMDLTQKHSALIVGAPYGGVKEQGPCIYGNELAQRGFVVLTFDQSFMGESSGFPRNVSSPDIFTENFSAAVDFLGLQPFVEREKIGVIGICGSGGFALSAAQMDTRIKAVATASMYDMSAAV
;
A
#
# COMPACT_ATOMS: atom_id res chain seq x y z
N MET A 1 -18.80 10.91 -3.33
CA MET A 1 -18.96 9.44 -3.18
C MET A 1 -17.68 8.81 -3.68
N SER A 2 -16.82 8.35 -2.79
CA SER A 2 -15.63 7.57 -3.14
C SER A 2 -16.02 6.09 -3.15
N GLY A 3 -16.56 5.63 -4.26
CA GLY A 3 -16.81 4.21 -4.46
C GLY A 3 -15.56 3.50 -4.96
N HIS A 4 -15.33 2.27 -4.50
CA HIS A 4 -14.32 1.40 -5.09
C HIS A 4 -14.68 1.08 -6.54
N ILE A 5 -13.70 1.08 -7.44
CA ILE A 5 -13.94 0.79 -8.85
C ILE A 5 -14.20 -0.70 -9.14
N ALA A 6 -13.91 -1.57 -8.15
CA ALA A 6 -14.20 -3.00 -8.23
C ALA A 6 -15.00 -3.47 -7.03
N ALA A 7 -15.93 -4.40 -7.27
CA ALA A 7 -16.67 -5.06 -6.21
C ALA A 7 -15.73 -5.95 -5.38
N LEU A 8 -15.93 -5.96 -4.07
CA LEU A 8 -15.20 -6.87 -3.18
C LEU A 8 -15.72 -8.30 -3.39
N SER A 9 -14.81 -9.26 -3.54
CA SER A 9 -15.18 -10.68 -3.56
C SER A 9 -15.84 -11.08 -2.24
N ASP A 10 -16.84 -11.94 -2.32
CA ASP A 10 -17.51 -12.50 -1.14
C ASP A 10 -16.58 -13.28 -0.22
N SER A 11 -15.45 -13.76 -0.74
CA SER A 11 -14.41 -14.50 0.01
C SER A 11 -13.35 -13.62 0.67
N VAL A 12 -13.40 -12.29 0.49
CA VAL A 12 -12.38 -11.35 0.96
C VAL A 12 -12.98 -10.40 1.99
N THR A 13 -12.20 -10.09 3.04
CA THR A 13 -12.50 -8.98 3.95
C THR A 13 -11.66 -7.76 3.58
N ARG A 14 -12.23 -6.58 3.80
CA ARG A 14 -11.56 -5.29 3.64
C ARG A 14 -11.85 -4.42 4.85
N LYS A 15 -10.82 -3.95 5.52
CA LYS A 15 -10.94 -3.12 6.72
C LYS A 15 -10.13 -1.84 6.54
N LYS A 16 -10.77 -0.69 6.78
CA LYS A 16 -10.07 0.59 6.85
C LYS A 16 -9.11 0.62 8.04
N VAL A 17 -7.90 1.09 7.82
CA VAL A 17 -6.86 1.26 8.83
C VAL A 17 -6.23 2.64 8.72
N VAL A 18 -5.69 3.13 9.85
CA VAL A 18 -4.98 4.41 9.90
C VAL A 18 -3.71 4.20 10.72
N TYR A 19 -2.59 4.66 10.20
CA TYR A 19 -1.30 4.63 10.88
C TYR A 19 -0.53 5.92 10.57
N LYS A 20 0.60 6.13 11.22
CA LYS A 20 1.41 7.35 11.02
C LYS A 20 2.71 7.03 10.31
N ASN A 21 3.15 7.94 9.44
CA ASN A 21 4.51 7.94 8.94
C ASN A 21 5.45 8.67 9.94
N ARG A 22 6.77 8.68 9.65
CA ARG A 22 7.76 9.32 10.53
C ARG A 22 7.56 10.83 10.68
N TYR A 23 6.86 11.47 9.76
CA TYR A 23 6.56 12.91 9.79
C TYR A 23 5.28 13.21 10.59
N GLY A 24 4.67 12.21 11.20
CA GLY A 24 3.45 12.35 11.99
C GLY A 24 2.17 12.50 11.18
N LEU A 25 2.23 12.32 9.86
CA LEU A 25 1.06 12.35 8.99
C LEU A 25 0.27 11.04 9.11
N ASN A 26 -1.04 11.14 9.23
CA ASN A 26 -1.91 9.97 9.21
C ASN A 26 -2.04 9.45 7.78
N ILE A 27 -1.73 8.18 7.61
CA ILE A 27 -1.91 7.44 6.37
C ILE A 27 -3.15 6.58 6.51
N THR A 28 -4.10 6.76 5.61
CA THR A 28 -5.31 5.94 5.55
C THR A 28 -5.14 4.85 4.51
N GLY A 29 -5.35 3.62 4.93
CA GLY A 29 -5.22 2.45 4.09
C GLY A 29 -6.41 1.49 4.24
N GLU A 30 -6.36 0.42 3.48
CA GLU A 30 -7.29 -0.69 3.56
C GLU A 30 -6.52 -2.01 3.61
N LEU A 31 -6.84 -2.83 4.59
CA LEU A 31 -6.25 -4.14 4.81
C LEU A 31 -7.19 -5.22 4.28
N TYR A 32 -6.67 -6.04 3.37
CA TYR A 32 -7.39 -7.13 2.71
C TYR A 32 -6.81 -8.47 3.12
N HIS A 33 -7.65 -9.46 3.34
CA HIS A 33 -7.27 -10.87 3.43
C HIS A 33 -8.47 -11.77 3.15
N ALA A 34 -8.24 -13.03 2.85
CA ALA A 34 -9.33 -14.00 2.71
C ALA A 34 -10.10 -14.14 4.03
N LYS A 35 -11.42 -14.32 3.96
CA LYS A 35 -12.28 -14.50 5.14
C LYS A 35 -11.94 -15.75 5.93
N ASP A 36 -11.49 -16.80 5.26
CA ASP A 36 -11.11 -18.10 5.84
C ASP A 36 -9.64 -18.18 6.24
N MET A 37 -8.88 -17.06 6.12
CA MET A 37 -7.48 -17.02 6.52
C MET A 37 -7.33 -17.32 8.01
N ASP A 38 -6.44 -18.26 8.35
CA ASP A 38 -6.09 -18.55 9.73
C ASP A 38 -5.19 -17.44 10.29
N LEU A 39 -5.78 -16.52 11.06
CA LEU A 39 -5.08 -15.38 11.65
C LEU A 39 -4.18 -15.75 12.84
N THR A 40 -4.15 -17.02 13.26
CA THR A 40 -3.19 -17.54 14.24
C THR A 40 -1.85 -17.91 13.59
N GLN A 41 -1.82 -18.03 12.26
CA GLN A 41 -0.62 -18.26 11.46
C GLN A 41 -0.10 -16.96 10.87
N LYS A 42 1.18 -16.96 10.45
CA LYS A 42 1.82 -15.83 9.78
C LYS A 42 1.77 -16.01 8.27
N HIS A 43 1.43 -14.95 7.57
CA HIS A 43 1.22 -14.94 6.12
C HIS A 43 2.11 -13.90 5.44
N SER A 44 2.44 -14.14 4.18
CA SER A 44 3.10 -13.17 3.33
C SER A 44 2.20 -11.96 3.11
N ALA A 45 2.78 -10.78 3.09
CA ALA A 45 2.04 -9.54 2.92
C ALA A 45 2.57 -8.70 1.75
N LEU A 46 1.67 -7.97 1.12
CA LEU A 46 1.95 -7.08 0.01
C LEU A 46 1.40 -5.68 0.29
N ILE A 47 2.19 -4.67 -0.04
CA ILE A 47 1.80 -3.27 -0.01
C ILE A 47 1.59 -2.81 -1.45
N VAL A 48 0.47 -2.17 -1.75
CA VAL A 48 0.15 -1.70 -3.10
C VAL A 48 0.02 -0.17 -3.09
N GLY A 49 0.92 0.48 -3.83
CA GLY A 49 0.91 1.92 -4.04
C GLY A 49 0.12 2.32 -5.29
N ALA A 50 -0.69 3.36 -5.17
CA ALA A 50 -1.53 3.90 -6.24
C ALA A 50 -0.72 4.57 -7.36
N PRO A 51 -1.28 4.71 -8.57
CA PRO A 51 -0.75 5.61 -9.58
C PRO A 51 -0.59 7.03 -9.04
N TYR A 52 0.27 7.83 -9.69
CA TYR A 52 0.45 9.23 -9.31
C TYR A 52 -0.89 9.98 -9.36
N GLY A 53 -1.26 10.62 -8.25
CA GLY A 53 -2.56 11.26 -8.09
C GLY A 53 -3.75 10.32 -7.88
N GLY A 54 -3.52 9.00 -7.90
CA GLY A 54 -4.54 8.00 -7.62
C GLY A 54 -4.77 7.77 -6.13
N VAL A 55 -5.85 7.06 -5.81
CA VAL A 55 -6.27 6.71 -4.46
C VAL A 55 -6.51 5.21 -4.33
N LYS A 56 -6.54 4.73 -3.07
CA LYS A 56 -6.65 3.30 -2.75
C LYS A 56 -7.90 2.61 -3.29
N GLU A 57 -8.99 3.36 -3.52
CA GLU A 57 -10.26 2.86 -4.06
C GLU A 57 -10.21 2.59 -5.57
N GLN A 58 -9.15 3.03 -6.24
CA GLN A 58 -8.93 2.86 -7.68
C GLN A 58 -8.11 1.60 -7.98
N GLY A 59 -7.05 1.68 -8.78
CA GLY A 59 -6.21 0.54 -9.14
C GLY A 59 -5.83 -0.37 -7.97
N PRO A 60 -5.37 0.17 -6.83
CA PRO A 60 -4.99 -0.66 -5.68
C PRO A 60 -6.09 -1.58 -5.17
N CYS A 61 -7.37 -1.17 -5.22
CA CYS A 61 -8.44 -2.02 -4.72
C CYS A 61 -8.62 -3.30 -5.54
N ILE A 62 -8.32 -3.27 -6.84
CA ILE A 62 -8.33 -4.46 -7.70
C ILE A 62 -7.24 -5.43 -7.25
N TYR A 63 -6.01 -4.93 -7.07
CA TYR A 63 -4.89 -5.74 -6.58
C TYR A 63 -5.17 -6.31 -5.18
N GLY A 64 -5.72 -5.49 -4.26
CA GLY A 64 -6.09 -5.94 -2.92
C GLY A 64 -7.07 -7.11 -2.95
N ASN A 65 -8.13 -6.97 -3.73
CA ASN A 65 -9.15 -8.00 -3.87
C ASN A 65 -8.60 -9.30 -4.50
N GLU A 66 -7.83 -9.20 -5.58
CA GLU A 66 -7.31 -10.35 -6.31
C GLU A 66 -6.20 -11.09 -5.54
N LEU A 67 -5.27 -10.35 -4.93
CA LEU A 67 -4.15 -10.96 -4.22
C LEU A 67 -4.58 -11.56 -2.87
N ALA A 68 -5.58 -10.98 -2.20
CA ALA A 68 -6.16 -11.56 -1.00
C ALA A 68 -6.78 -12.94 -1.27
N GLN A 69 -7.41 -13.13 -2.43
CA GLN A 69 -7.94 -14.42 -2.85
C GLN A 69 -6.85 -15.47 -3.09
N ARG A 70 -5.61 -15.04 -3.28
CA ARG A 70 -4.43 -15.90 -3.46
C ARG A 70 -3.64 -16.16 -2.17
N GLY A 71 -4.17 -15.75 -1.01
CA GLY A 71 -3.61 -16.05 0.28
C GLY A 71 -2.66 -14.98 0.84
N PHE A 72 -2.55 -13.81 0.21
CA PHE A 72 -1.78 -12.69 0.74
C PHE A 72 -2.61 -11.83 1.69
N VAL A 73 -1.93 -11.27 2.69
CA VAL A 73 -2.41 -10.06 3.38
C VAL A 73 -2.01 -8.87 2.52
N VAL A 74 -2.96 -8.01 2.16
CA VAL A 74 -2.68 -6.89 1.26
C VAL A 74 -3.05 -5.58 1.93
N LEU A 75 -2.14 -4.62 1.93
CA LEU A 75 -2.36 -3.26 2.39
C LEU A 75 -2.31 -2.31 1.19
N THR A 76 -3.41 -1.63 0.95
CA THR A 76 -3.46 -0.47 0.04
C THR A 76 -3.51 0.81 0.86
N PHE A 77 -3.07 1.93 0.32
CA PHE A 77 -3.10 3.20 1.05
C PHE A 77 -3.17 4.41 0.11
N ASP A 78 -3.61 5.52 0.67
CA ASP A 78 -3.50 6.82 0.04
C ASP A 78 -2.16 7.46 0.44
N GLN A 79 -1.45 8.04 -0.52
CA GLN A 79 -0.26 8.83 -0.22
C GLN A 79 -0.62 10.03 0.66
N SER A 80 0.34 10.53 1.46
CA SER A 80 0.19 11.79 2.17
C SER A 80 -0.31 12.89 1.22
N PHE A 81 -1.13 13.78 1.70
CA PHE A 81 -1.77 14.88 0.94
C PHE A 81 -2.85 14.44 -0.06
N MET A 82 -3.09 13.14 -0.22
CA MET A 82 -4.03 12.55 -1.17
C MET A 82 -5.17 11.82 -0.46
N GLY A 83 -6.31 11.67 -1.13
CA GLY A 83 -7.43 10.87 -0.66
C GLY A 83 -7.83 11.18 0.78
N GLU A 84 -7.89 10.14 1.62
CA GLU A 84 -8.24 10.24 3.04
C GLU A 84 -7.00 10.39 3.96
N SER A 85 -5.79 10.30 3.42
CA SER A 85 -4.56 10.56 4.19
C SER A 85 -4.41 12.04 4.50
N SER A 86 -3.74 12.35 5.61
CA SER A 86 -3.58 13.73 6.06
C SER A 86 -2.47 14.47 5.31
N GLY A 87 -2.37 15.76 5.57
CA GLY A 87 -1.35 16.65 5.04
C GLY A 87 -1.94 17.86 4.32
N PHE A 88 -1.30 19.01 4.48
CA PHE A 88 -1.63 20.26 3.82
C PHE A 88 -0.37 20.91 3.27
N PRO A 89 -0.48 21.62 2.11
CA PRO A 89 -1.66 21.73 1.24
C PRO A 89 -2.04 20.39 0.62
N ARG A 90 -3.29 20.24 0.15
CA ARG A 90 -3.77 19.01 -0.48
C ARG A 90 -3.25 18.88 -1.92
N ASN A 91 -3.15 17.62 -2.37
CA ASN A 91 -2.78 17.26 -3.73
C ASN A 91 -1.38 17.77 -4.15
N VAL A 92 -0.47 17.83 -3.18
CA VAL A 92 0.94 18.08 -3.45
C VAL A 92 1.71 16.77 -3.50
N SER A 93 2.84 16.80 -4.19
CA SER A 93 3.74 15.65 -4.32
C SER A 93 5.04 15.93 -3.58
N SER A 94 5.51 14.94 -2.86
CA SER A 94 6.83 14.93 -2.23
C SER A 94 7.43 13.53 -2.38
N PRO A 95 8.44 13.35 -3.24
CA PRO A 95 9.08 12.05 -3.43
C PRO A 95 9.60 11.44 -2.13
N ASP A 96 10.19 12.23 -1.26
CA ASP A 96 10.73 11.76 0.03
C ASP A 96 9.62 11.25 0.95
N ILE A 97 8.52 11.99 1.07
CA ILE A 97 7.38 11.60 1.90
C ILE A 97 6.66 10.40 1.29
N PHE A 98 6.52 10.36 -0.02
CA PHE A 98 5.86 9.25 -0.73
C PHE A 98 6.66 7.95 -0.61
N THR A 99 7.99 8.04 -0.66
CA THR A 99 8.90 6.91 -0.41
C THR A 99 8.77 6.44 1.04
N GLU A 100 8.77 7.38 2.00
CA GLU A 100 8.59 7.07 3.42
C GLU A 100 7.26 6.37 3.73
N ASN A 101 6.19 6.71 3.02
CA ASN A 101 4.87 6.09 3.24
C ASN A 101 4.89 4.57 2.99
N PHE A 102 5.77 4.07 2.11
CA PHE A 102 5.99 2.63 1.95
C PHE A 102 6.65 2.01 3.19
N SER A 103 7.64 2.67 3.79
CA SER A 103 8.28 2.21 5.03
C SER A 103 7.29 2.24 6.20
N ALA A 104 6.46 3.27 6.30
CA ALA A 104 5.38 3.34 7.28
C ALA A 104 4.37 2.19 7.13
N ALA A 105 4.07 1.80 5.90
CA ALA A 105 3.23 0.63 5.61
C ALA A 105 3.88 -0.68 6.08
N VAL A 106 5.21 -0.82 5.90
CA VAL A 106 5.97 -1.96 6.44
C VAL A 106 5.91 -2.00 7.95
N ASP A 107 6.07 -0.85 8.62
CA ASP A 107 5.92 -0.74 10.08
C ASP A 107 4.55 -1.23 10.54
N PHE A 108 3.49 -0.75 9.90
CA PHE A 108 2.12 -1.15 10.22
C PHE A 108 1.89 -2.65 10.04
N LEU A 109 2.30 -3.21 8.90
CA LEU A 109 2.14 -4.65 8.63
C LEU A 109 2.97 -5.50 9.59
N GLY A 110 4.19 -5.07 9.91
CA GLY A 110 5.07 -5.79 10.82
C GLY A 110 4.55 -5.90 12.26
N LEU A 111 3.60 -5.05 12.64
CA LEU A 111 2.92 -5.11 13.94
C LEU A 111 1.72 -6.04 13.95
N GLN A 112 1.25 -6.50 12.79
CA GLN A 112 0.12 -7.44 12.73
C GLN A 112 0.59 -8.84 13.09
N PRO A 113 -0.08 -9.54 14.03
CA PRO A 113 0.36 -10.85 14.49
C PRO A 113 0.29 -11.95 13.43
N PHE A 114 -0.51 -11.74 12.38
CA PHE A 114 -0.71 -12.66 11.27
C PHE A 114 0.15 -12.35 10.04
N VAL A 115 1.10 -11.43 10.15
CA VAL A 115 2.04 -11.08 9.06
C VAL A 115 3.43 -11.64 9.35
N GLU A 116 3.99 -12.34 8.36
CA GLU A 116 5.39 -12.79 8.38
C GLU A 116 6.31 -11.63 7.95
N ARG A 117 7.04 -11.08 8.92
CA ARG A 117 7.90 -9.91 8.70
C ARG A 117 9.00 -10.12 7.64
N GLU A 118 9.44 -11.36 7.48
CA GLU A 118 10.46 -11.71 6.48
C GLU A 118 9.89 -11.93 5.08
N LYS A 119 8.57 -11.74 4.90
CA LYS A 119 7.86 -11.96 3.63
C LYS A 119 6.92 -10.79 3.32
N ILE A 120 7.46 -9.57 3.36
CA ILE A 120 6.75 -8.36 2.96
C ILE A 120 7.30 -7.87 1.63
N GLY A 121 6.42 -7.74 0.65
CA GLY A 121 6.74 -7.19 -0.67
C GLY A 121 5.92 -5.93 -0.96
N VAL A 122 6.35 -5.20 -1.98
CA VAL A 122 5.65 -3.99 -2.46
C VAL A 122 5.33 -4.09 -3.94
N ILE A 123 4.19 -3.53 -4.33
CA ILE A 123 3.79 -3.34 -5.72
C ILE A 123 3.56 -1.86 -5.93
N GLY A 124 4.29 -1.27 -6.87
CA GLY A 124 4.11 0.12 -7.26
C GLY A 124 3.47 0.24 -8.63
N ILE A 125 2.30 0.87 -8.70
CA ILE A 125 1.58 1.09 -9.95
C ILE A 125 1.94 2.47 -10.48
N CYS A 126 2.36 2.56 -11.74
CA CYS A 126 2.69 3.80 -12.44
C CYS A 126 3.75 4.61 -11.66
N GLY A 127 3.50 5.85 -11.27
CA GLY A 127 4.44 6.67 -10.49
C GLY A 127 4.86 6.06 -9.15
N SER A 128 4.01 5.27 -8.50
CA SER A 128 4.39 4.55 -7.28
C SER A 128 5.47 3.49 -7.50
N GLY A 129 5.71 3.05 -8.73
CA GLY A 129 6.80 2.13 -9.04
C GLY A 129 8.16 2.71 -8.67
N GLY A 130 8.41 3.98 -9.00
CA GLY A 130 9.64 4.67 -8.62
C GLY A 130 9.78 4.84 -7.10
N PHE A 131 8.72 5.24 -6.42
CA PHE A 131 8.72 5.39 -4.96
C PHE A 131 8.91 4.06 -4.24
N ALA A 132 8.29 2.97 -4.73
CA ALA A 132 8.45 1.63 -4.20
C ALA A 132 9.88 1.12 -4.34
N LEU A 133 10.52 1.34 -5.50
CA LEU A 133 11.93 1.00 -5.72
C LEU A 133 12.84 1.79 -4.81
N SER A 134 12.63 3.10 -4.68
CA SER A 134 13.40 3.95 -3.77
C SER A 134 13.27 3.49 -2.32
N ALA A 135 12.06 3.13 -1.87
CA ALA A 135 11.84 2.57 -0.54
C ALA A 135 12.60 1.26 -0.34
N ALA A 136 12.54 0.34 -1.31
CA ALA A 136 13.20 -0.96 -1.23
C ALA A 136 14.74 -0.86 -1.18
N GLN A 137 15.32 0.18 -1.78
CA GLN A 137 16.77 0.43 -1.69
C GLN A 137 17.21 0.83 -0.28
N MET A 138 16.34 1.48 0.48
CA MET A 138 16.65 2.00 1.81
C MET A 138 16.11 1.13 2.95
N ASP A 139 15.03 0.39 2.71
CA ASP A 139 14.36 -0.43 3.72
C ASP A 139 14.53 -1.91 3.43
N THR A 140 15.49 -2.54 4.11
CA THR A 140 15.83 -3.96 3.95
C THR A 140 14.72 -4.92 4.37
N ARG A 141 13.66 -4.43 5.02
CA ARG A 141 12.48 -5.22 5.38
C ARG A 141 11.58 -5.50 4.17
N ILE A 142 11.71 -4.73 3.10
CA ILE A 142 11.04 -4.98 1.83
C ILE A 142 11.82 -6.08 1.09
N LYS A 143 11.23 -7.26 0.95
CA LYS A 143 11.90 -8.46 0.42
C LYS A 143 11.68 -8.69 -1.07
N ALA A 144 10.64 -8.07 -1.64
CA ALA A 144 10.34 -8.17 -3.05
C ALA A 144 9.68 -6.88 -3.54
N VAL A 145 9.96 -6.51 -4.78
CA VAL A 145 9.36 -5.34 -5.44
C VAL A 145 8.83 -5.76 -6.80
N ALA A 146 7.60 -5.39 -7.09
CA ALA A 146 7.04 -5.46 -8.43
C ALA A 146 6.55 -4.08 -8.86
N THR A 147 6.70 -3.77 -10.13
CA THR A 147 6.20 -2.53 -10.71
C THR A 147 5.28 -2.84 -11.89
N ALA A 148 4.19 -2.06 -11.99
CA ALA A 148 3.25 -2.15 -13.08
C ALA A 148 3.21 -0.81 -13.80
N SER A 149 3.56 -0.80 -15.10
CA SER A 149 3.56 0.42 -15.94
C SER A 149 4.35 1.58 -15.30
N MET A 150 5.48 1.25 -14.68
CA MET A 150 6.34 2.23 -14.01
C MET A 150 6.99 3.19 -15.02
N TYR A 151 7.14 4.43 -14.62
CA TYR A 151 8.05 5.37 -15.29
C TYR A 151 8.79 6.21 -14.25
N ASP A 152 9.89 6.80 -14.72
CA ASP A 152 10.74 7.66 -13.88
C ASP A 152 10.07 9.02 -13.69
N MET A 153 9.64 9.30 -12.45
CA MET A 153 8.99 10.57 -12.13
C MET A 153 9.95 11.77 -12.26
N SER A 154 11.26 11.56 -12.11
CA SER A 154 12.24 12.65 -12.28
C SER A 154 12.42 13.06 -13.73
N ALA A 155 12.15 12.15 -14.66
CA ALA A 155 12.22 12.41 -16.10
C ALA A 155 10.89 12.93 -16.69
N ALA A 156 9.82 12.95 -15.88
CA ALA A 156 8.49 13.36 -16.32
C ALA A 156 8.18 14.86 -16.11
N VAL A 157 9.16 15.63 -15.63
CA VAL A 157 9.00 17.07 -15.31
C VAL A 157 9.61 17.93 -16.40
#